data_3fc6397a30ff04130bf001ec57bc4800
#
_entry.id   3fc6397a30ff04130bf001ec57bc4800
#
_cell.length_a   1.000
_cell.length_b   1.000
_cell.length_c   1.000
_cell.angle_alpha   90.00
_cell.angle_beta   90.00
_cell.angle_gamma   90.00
#
_symmetry.space_group_name_H-M   'P 1'
#
loop_
_entity.id
_entity.type
_entity.pdbx_description
1 polymer ?
#
loop_
_entity_poly.entity_id
_entity_poly.type
_entity_poly.pdbx_seq_one_letter_code
_entity_poly.pdbx_strand_id
1 'polypeptide(L)'
;MKKRVWILTAALLLAACTSDEQSTKDVETEQSTDVVTIENEGITIVSEQAPTRAITVNQHATEVMLALGLEDSMVGTAYLDDAIYEPLQEAYNQVPVLSETSPSKEQIIETEADFIYGGWASFFNEKKFGSREELQALEIDTYVQSSSMKIAPTVEDVYTDIRNIAKIFRIEQRGEQLISQINEDIDTVTAKIPNTEKPLDVLVFDSGETEVYTAAQSFLNTLITMVGAKNVFGDMEDTWVIVSKEDAVERSPEVIVITDYGSTTAEEKIRFLKNDPALSQTPAVQNERFVVIPLTAASEGVRIAEALEILATGFYPEAF
;
A
#
# COMPACT_ATOMS: atom_id res chain seq x y z
N MET A 1 -29.59 -56.80 86.99
CA MET A 1 -28.49 -57.01 86.07
C MET A 1 -28.85 -56.36 84.73
N LYS A 2 -28.31 -55.20 84.46
CA LYS A 2 -28.72 -54.34 83.28
C LYS A 2 -27.71 -54.52 82.20
N LYS A 3 -28.13 -55.04 81.01
CA LYS A 3 -27.26 -55.05 79.78
C LYS A 3 -27.50 -53.80 79.01
N ARG A 4 -26.50 -53.02 78.81
CA ARG A 4 -26.51 -51.88 77.87
C ARG A 4 -26.13 -52.36 76.47
N VAL A 5 -27.03 -52.07 75.55
CA VAL A 5 -26.83 -52.27 74.12
C VAL A 5 -26.26 -50.98 73.53
N TRP A 6 -25.12 -51.08 72.86
CA TRP A 6 -24.53 -49.97 72.08
C TRP A 6 -24.97 -50.11 70.64
N ILE A 7 -25.64 -49.09 70.11
CA ILE A 7 -25.97 -48.99 68.69
C ILE A 7 -24.84 -48.23 68.03
N LEU A 8 -24.10 -48.90 67.12
CA LEU A 8 -23.14 -48.26 66.23
C LEU A 8 -23.89 -47.70 65.02
N THR A 9 -23.88 -46.38 64.88
CA THR A 9 -24.37 -45.71 63.70
C THR A 9 -23.21 -45.61 62.70
N ALA A 10 -23.27 -46.37 61.60
CA ALA A 10 -22.35 -46.26 60.49
C ALA A 10 -22.76 -45.07 59.58
N ALA A 11 -21.93 -44.05 59.55
CA ALA A 11 -22.09 -42.95 58.57
C ALA A 11 -21.47 -43.37 57.23
N LEU A 12 -22.29 -43.54 56.19
CA LEU A 12 -21.82 -43.66 54.82
C LEU A 12 -21.42 -42.28 54.33
N LEU A 13 -20.15 -42.11 54.04
CA LEU A 13 -19.61 -40.97 53.25
C LEU A 13 -19.79 -41.33 51.77
N LEU A 14 -20.72 -40.67 51.11
CA LEU A 14 -20.81 -40.61 49.66
C LEU A 14 -19.77 -39.59 49.15
N ALA A 15 -18.70 -40.06 48.54
CA ALA A 15 -17.79 -39.25 47.77
C ALA A 15 -18.47 -38.94 46.43
N ALA A 16 -18.96 -37.72 46.26
CA ALA A 16 -19.35 -37.18 44.97
C ALA A 16 -18.08 -36.77 44.19
N CYS A 17 -17.75 -37.54 43.14
CA CYS A 17 -16.83 -37.09 42.12
C CYS A 17 -17.52 -35.96 41.33
N THR A 18 -17.15 -34.72 41.59
CA THR A 18 -17.38 -33.62 40.65
C THR A 18 -16.36 -33.75 39.52
N SER A 19 -16.80 -34.22 38.38
CA SER A 19 -16.10 -34.02 37.10
C SER A 19 -16.13 -32.51 36.80
N ASP A 20 -14.96 -31.86 36.82
CA ASP A 20 -14.74 -30.56 36.23
C ASP A 20 -15.03 -30.68 34.71
N GLU A 21 -16.23 -30.36 34.29
CA GLU A 21 -16.48 -29.95 32.93
C GLU A 21 -15.85 -28.59 32.77
N GLN A 22 -14.65 -28.59 32.19
CA GLN A 22 -13.99 -27.43 31.63
C GLN A 22 -14.88 -26.91 30.52
N SER A 23 -15.79 -26.00 30.87
CA SER A 23 -16.51 -25.18 29.90
C SER A 23 -15.48 -24.40 29.10
N THR A 24 -15.17 -24.90 27.95
CA THR A 24 -14.60 -24.08 26.89
C THR A 24 -15.63 -23.00 26.59
N LYS A 25 -15.45 -21.83 27.18
CA LYS A 25 -16.09 -20.62 26.67
C LYS A 25 -15.56 -20.44 25.25
N ASP A 26 -16.38 -20.80 24.29
CA ASP A 26 -16.27 -20.24 22.97
C ASP A 26 -16.28 -18.72 23.16
N VAL A 27 -15.14 -18.11 22.89
CA VAL A 27 -15.05 -16.67 22.74
C VAL A 27 -15.75 -16.40 21.41
N GLU A 28 -17.09 -16.29 21.46
CA GLU A 28 -17.82 -15.61 20.42
C GLU A 28 -17.21 -14.20 20.37
N THR A 29 -16.43 -13.96 19.36
CA THR A 29 -16.00 -12.62 18.98
C THR A 29 -17.31 -11.90 18.68
N GLU A 30 -17.78 -11.05 19.61
CA GLU A 30 -18.88 -10.13 19.35
C GLU A 30 -18.39 -9.26 18.17
N GLN A 31 -18.85 -9.60 16.96
CA GLN A 31 -18.73 -8.69 15.84
C GLN A 31 -19.51 -7.44 16.23
N SER A 32 -18.79 -6.33 16.37
CA SER A 32 -19.41 -5.03 16.59
C SER A 32 -20.47 -4.83 15.51
N THR A 33 -21.73 -4.67 15.92
CA THR A 33 -22.86 -4.38 15.03
C THR A 33 -22.93 -2.91 14.65
N ASP A 34 -21.86 -2.16 14.97
CA ASP A 34 -21.82 -0.74 14.68
C ASP A 34 -21.61 -0.51 13.18
N VAL A 35 -22.50 0.27 12.58
CA VAL A 35 -22.40 0.69 11.19
C VAL A 35 -21.14 1.53 11.01
N VAL A 36 -20.28 1.13 10.10
CA VAL A 36 -19.11 1.93 9.71
C VAL A 36 -19.47 2.88 8.60
N THR A 37 -19.16 4.15 8.79
CA THR A 37 -19.30 5.18 7.77
C THR A 37 -17.95 5.77 7.48
N ILE A 38 -17.57 5.80 6.19
CA ILE A 38 -16.33 6.39 5.67
C ILE A 38 -16.67 7.33 4.52
N GLU A 39 -16.18 8.56 4.60
CA GLU A 39 -16.18 9.49 3.47
C GLU A 39 -14.89 9.26 2.66
N ASN A 40 -15.03 8.94 1.37
CA ASN A 40 -13.90 8.67 0.50
C ASN A 40 -14.11 9.30 -0.88
N GLU A 41 -13.39 10.38 -1.15
CA GLU A 41 -13.37 11.07 -2.44
C GLU A 41 -14.81 11.39 -2.98
N GLY A 42 -15.63 11.95 -2.11
CA GLY A 42 -17.00 12.36 -2.45
C GLY A 42 -18.05 11.26 -2.39
N ILE A 43 -17.66 10.02 -2.05
CA ILE A 43 -18.60 8.90 -1.85
C ILE A 43 -18.65 8.53 -0.36
N THR A 44 -19.86 8.41 0.16
CA THR A 44 -20.10 7.86 1.52
C THR A 44 -20.26 6.35 1.42
N ILE A 45 -19.35 5.62 2.04
CA ILE A 45 -19.41 4.17 2.21
C ILE A 45 -20.11 3.89 3.55
N VAL A 46 -21.19 3.11 3.53
CA VAL A 46 -21.94 2.72 4.73
C VAL A 46 -21.94 1.20 4.80
N SER A 47 -21.07 0.66 5.63
CA SER A 47 -20.89 -0.79 5.78
C SER A 47 -21.51 -1.28 7.08
N GLU A 48 -22.52 -2.13 6.99
CA GLU A 48 -23.14 -2.82 8.12
C GLU A 48 -22.35 -4.06 8.56
N GLN A 49 -21.64 -4.69 7.60
CA GLN A 49 -20.81 -5.87 7.82
C GLN A 49 -19.50 -5.72 7.05
N ALA A 50 -18.44 -6.41 7.49
CA ALA A 50 -17.19 -6.45 6.74
C ALA A 50 -17.41 -7.08 5.35
N PRO A 51 -16.83 -6.52 4.29
CA PRO A 51 -16.88 -7.14 2.97
C PRO A 51 -16.24 -8.52 2.97
N THR A 52 -16.80 -9.42 2.17
CA THR A 52 -16.37 -10.82 2.07
C THR A 52 -15.94 -11.23 0.68
N ARG A 53 -16.18 -10.36 -0.31
CA ARG A 53 -15.92 -10.60 -1.73
C ARG A 53 -15.27 -9.39 -2.38
N ALA A 54 -14.12 -9.00 -1.85
CA ALA A 54 -13.40 -7.82 -2.31
C ALA A 54 -12.61 -8.08 -3.60
N ILE A 55 -12.55 -7.07 -4.45
CA ILE A 55 -11.61 -6.98 -5.57
C ILE A 55 -10.63 -5.84 -5.29
N THR A 56 -9.36 -6.06 -5.61
CA THR A 56 -8.38 -4.99 -5.65
C THR A 56 -7.94 -4.69 -7.08
N VAL A 57 -7.67 -3.43 -7.36
CA VAL A 57 -7.09 -2.98 -8.64
C VAL A 57 -5.92 -2.06 -8.35
N ASN A 58 -4.81 -2.30 -9.03
CA ASN A 58 -3.48 -1.79 -8.80
C ASN A 58 -2.74 -2.47 -7.64
N GLN A 59 -1.43 -2.53 -7.82
CA GLN A 59 -0.57 -3.31 -6.95
C GLN A 59 -0.52 -2.79 -5.51
N HIS A 60 -0.35 -1.48 -5.31
CA HIS A 60 -0.28 -0.90 -3.97
C HIS A 60 -1.57 -1.12 -3.15
N ALA A 61 -2.77 -1.05 -3.78
CA ALA A 61 -4.03 -1.40 -3.13
C ALA A 61 -4.11 -2.90 -2.79
N THR A 62 -3.65 -3.76 -3.71
CA THR A 62 -3.57 -5.21 -3.49
C THR A 62 -2.66 -5.53 -2.31
N GLU A 63 -1.47 -4.93 -2.26
CA GLU A 63 -0.50 -5.16 -1.20
C GLU A 63 -0.95 -4.65 0.17
N VAL A 64 -1.72 -3.56 0.24
CA VAL A 64 -2.36 -3.13 1.50
C VAL A 64 -3.32 -4.20 2.02
N MET A 65 -4.18 -4.77 1.16
CA MET A 65 -5.11 -5.82 1.58
C MET A 65 -4.37 -7.07 2.06
N LEU A 66 -3.35 -7.51 1.32
CA LEU A 66 -2.54 -8.68 1.69
C LEU A 66 -1.75 -8.45 3.00
N ALA A 67 -1.18 -7.26 3.19
CA ALA A 67 -0.47 -6.91 4.41
C ALA A 67 -1.38 -6.84 5.65
N LEU A 68 -2.66 -6.56 5.44
CA LEU A 68 -3.70 -6.64 6.46
C LEU A 68 -4.20 -8.08 6.71
N GLY A 69 -3.74 -9.09 5.95
CA GLY A 69 -4.18 -10.48 6.06
C GLY A 69 -5.63 -10.67 5.62
N LEU A 70 -6.02 -10.05 4.51
CA LEU A 70 -7.38 -10.06 3.97
C LEU A 70 -7.52 -10.93 2.71
N GLU A 71 -6.55 -11.77 2.38
CA GLU A 71 -6.57 -12.66 1.21
C GLU A 71 -7.81 -13.53 1.15
N ASP A 72 -8.31 -14.03 2.29
CA ASP A 72 -9.53 -14.83 2.37
C ASP A 72 -10.82 -14.03 2.04
N SER A 73 -10.77 -12.71 2.13
CA SER A 73 -11.87 -11.80 1.77
C SER A 73 -11.79 -11.33 0.32
N MET A 74 -10.75 -11.73 -0.43
CA MET A 74 -10.53 -11.30 -1.79
C MET A 74 -11.00 -12.36 -2.79
N VAL A 75 -11.89 -11.95 -3.71
CA VAL A 75 -12.33 -12.79 -4.82
C VAL A 75 -11.56 -12.53 -6.10
N GLY A 76 -10.70 -11.52 -6.09
CA GLY A 76 -9.81 -11.25 -7.20
C GLY A 76 -8.95 -9.99 -7.06
N THR A 77 -7.91 -9.96 -7.88
CA THR A 77 -7.05 -8.80 -8.08
C THR A 77 -6.77 -8.59 -9.56
N ALA A 78 -6.39 -7.37 -9.95
CA ALA A 78 -6.05 -7.05 -11.32
C ALA A 78 -5.10 -5.86 -11.42
N TYR A 79 -4.49 -5.72 -12.61
CA TYR A 79 -3.64 -4.60 -12.98
C TYR A 79 -2.46 -4.42 -12.02
N LEU A 80 -1.58 -5.41 -12.02
CA LEU A 80 -0.31 -5.35 -11.30
C LEU A 80 0.79 -4.91 -12.27
N ASP A 81 1.62 -3.99 -11.85
CA ASP A 81 2.65 -3.39 -12.69
C ASP A 81 3.99 -4.14 -12.61
N ASP A 82 4.20 -4.93 -11.53
CA ASP A 82 5.44 -5.61 -11.23
C ASP A 82 5.22 -6.85 -10.33
N ALA A 83 6.31 -7.50 -9.92
CA ALA A 83 6.27 -8.57 -8.93
C ALA A 83 5.69 -8.08 -7.59
N ILE A 84 4.87 -8.91 -6.97
CA ILE A 84 4.37 -8.67 -5.62
C ILE A 84 5.54 -8.55 -4.63
N TYR A 85 5.39 -7.67 -3.65
CA TYR A 85 6.32 -7.55 -2.53
C TYR A 85 6.57 -8.92 -1.90
N GLU A 86 7.84 -9.35 -1.87
CA GLU A 86 8.23 -10.73 -1.55
C GLU A 86 7.58 -11.27 -0.26
N PRO A 87 7.49 -10.50 0.85
CA PRO A 87 6.82 -10.98 2.06
C PRO A 87 5.32 -11.28 1.90
N LEU A 88 4.68 -10.77 0.84
CA LEU A 88 3.25 -10.95 0.56
C LEU A 88 2.96 -12.02 -0.50
N GLN A 89 4.00 -12.63 -1.08
CA GLN A 89 3.85 -13.56 -2.21
C GLN A 89 3.00 -14.79 -1.87
N GLU A 90 3.11 -15.32 -0.64
CA GLU A 90 2.35 -16.49 -0.22
C GLU A 90 0.84 -16.18 -0.12
N ALA A 91 0.49 -15.03 0.46
CA ALA A 91 -0.90 -14.56 0.53
C ALA A 91 -1.45 -14.24 -0.88
N TYR A 92 -0.67 -13.58 -1.72
CA TYR A 92 -1.04 -13.29 -3.10
C TYR A 92 -1.38 -14.54 -3.92
N ASN A 93 -0.62 -15.62 -3.76
CA ASN A 93 -0.85 -16.86 -4.49
C ASN A 93 -2.22 -17.51 -4.20
N GLN A 94 -2.93 -17.06 -3.17
CA GLN A 94 -4.26 -17.53 -2.81
C GLN A 94 -5.36 -16.72 -3.50
N VAL A 95 -5.04 -15.52 -4.03
CA VAL A 95 -6.01 -14.61 -4.64
C VAL A 95 -6.06 -14.83 -6.16
N PRO A 96 -7.26 -15.03 -6.75
CA PRO A 96 -7.40 -15.14 -8.20
C PRO A 96 -6.99 -13.85 -8.92
N VAL A 97 -6.21 -13.98 -10.01
CA VAL A 97 -5.91 -12.86 -10.90
C VAL A 97 -7.00 -12.79 -11.97
N LEU A 98 -7.80 -11.73 -11.95
CA LEU A 98 -8.91 -11.54 -12.88
C LEU A 98 -8.42 -11.07 -14.25
N SER A 99 -7.38 -10.24 -14.27
CA SER A 99 -6.80 -9.70 -15.49
C SER A 99 -5.39 -9.17 -15.21
N GLU A 100 -4.47 -9.32 -16.15
CA GLU A 100 -3.16 -8.65 -16.13
C GLU A 100 -3.27 -7.13 -16.38
N THR A 101 -4.37 -6.71 -16.99
CA THR A 101 -4.70 -5.32 -17.26
C THR A 101 -6.02 -4.94 -16.57
N SER A 102 -6.66 -3.84 -16.99
CA SER A 102 -7.97 -3.47 -16.46
C SER A 102 -9.01 -4.56 -16.78
N PRO A 103 -9.66 -5.18 -15.79
CA PRO A 103 -10.79 -6.07 -16.05
C PRO A 103 -11.97 -5.29 -16.65
N SER A 104 -12.86 -5.99 -17.34
CA SER A 104 -14.11 -5.40 -17.80
C SER A 104 -15.15 -5.32 -16.67
N LYS A 105 -16.17 -4.48 -16.86
CA LYS A 105 -17.30 -4.38 -15.91
C LYS A 105 -18.01 -5.72 -15.75
N GLU A 106 -18.15 -6.48 -16.84
CA GLU A 106 -18.76 -7.82 -16.82
C GLU A 106 -17.95 -8.79 -15.97
N GLN A 107 -16.63 -8.81 -16.12
CA GLN A 107 -15.75 -9.65 -15.29
C GLN A 107 -15.89 -9.32 -13.81
N ILE A 108 -16.01 -8.04 -13.43
CA ILE A 108 -16.24 -7.62 -12.04
C ILE A 108 -17.59 -8.12 -11.54
N ILE A 109 -18.67 -7.94 -12.32
CA ILE A 109 -20.02 -8.38 -11.93
C ILE A 109 -20.09 -9.91 -11.77
N GLU A 110 -19.42 -10.67 -12.65
CA GLU A 110 -19.36 -12.13 -12.58
C GLU A 110 -18.70 -12.66 -11.29
N THR A 111 -17.85 -11.86 -10.64
CA THR A 111 -17.27 -12.25 -9.33
C THR A 111 -18.25 -12.14 -8.18
N GLU A 112 -19.41 -11.49 -8.35
CA GLU A 112 -20.34 -11.14 -7.27
C GLU A 112 -19.64 -10.37 -6.14
N ALA A 113 -18.73 -9.45 -6.50
CA ALA A 113 -18.01 -8.64 -5.54
C ALA A 113 -18.95 -7.73 -4.75
N ASP A 114 -18.67 -7.55 -3.46
CA ASP A 114 -19.35 -6.61 -2.57
C ASP A 114 -18.51 -5.33 -2.31
N PHE A 115 -17.22 -5.37 -2.66
CA PHE A 115 -16.29 -4.26 -2.43
C PHE A 115 -15.19 -4.18 -3.50
N ILE A 116 -14.82 -2.97 -3.91
CA ILE A 116 -13.68 -2.74 -4.80
C ILE A 116 -12.76 -1.70 -4.18
N TYR A 117 -11.49 -2.07 -3.98
CA TYR A 117 -10.43 -1.15 -3.60
C TYR A 117 -9.55 -0.83 -4.80
N GLY A 118 -9.62 0.39 -5.29
CA GLY A 118 -8.80 0.89 -6.39
C GLY A 118 -7.66 1.78 -5.92
N GLY A 119 -6.47 1.53 -6.42
CA GLY A 119 -5.31 2.37 -6.13
C GLY A 119 -5.42 3.74 -6.79
N TRP A 120 -6.05 3.82 -7.97
CA TRP A 120 -6.25 5.08 -8.70
C TRP A 120 -7.69 5.26 -9.16
N ALA A 121 -8.19 6.49 -9.06
CA ALA A 121 -9.56 6.85 -9.48
C ALA A 121 -9.83 6.65 -10.97
N SER A 122 -8.79 6.58 -11.79
CA SER A 122 -8.90 6.42 -13.24
C SER A 122 -9.56 5.10 -13.68
N PHE A 123 -9.81 4.15 -12.78
CA PHE A 123 -10.54 2.92 -13.05
C PHE A 123 -12.06 3.08 -12.92
N PHE A 124 -12.51 4.04 -12.12
CA PHE A 124 -13.93 4.27 -11.84
C PHE A 124 -14.55 5.25 -12.84
N ASN A 125 -14.76 4.79 -14.07
CA ASN A 125 -15.40 5.56 -15.14
C ASN A 125 -16.16 4.63 -16.10
N GLU A 126 -17.05 5.20 -16.91
CA GLU A 126 -17.93 4.46 -17.84
C GLU A 126 -17.20 3.56 -18.85
N LYS A 127 -15.93 3.85 -19.16
CA LYS A 127 -15.15 3.06 -20.12
C LYS A 127 -14.46 1.84 -19.50
N LYS A 128 -14.42 1.77 -18.14
CA LYS A 128 -13.81 0.69 -17.38
C LYS A 128 -14.85 0.00 -16.50
N PHE A 129 -14.88 0.30 -15.20
CA PHE A 129 -15.76 -0.39 -14.24
C PHE A 129 -17.16 0.21 -14.14
N GLY A 130 -17.38 1.40 -14.67
CA GLY A 130 -18.50 2.27 -14.36
C GLY A 130 -18.10 3.32 -13.32
N SER A 131 -18.99 4.28 -13.06
CA SER A 131 -18.78 5.23 -11.96
C SER A 131 -18.97 4.54 -10.61
N ARG A 132 -18.44 5.16 -9.55
CA ARG A 132 -18.59 4.65 -8.18
C ARG A 132 -20.06 4.64 -7.73
N GLU A 133 -20.85 5.61 -8.18
CA GLU A 133 -22.29 5.69 -7.95
C GLU A 133 -23.03 4.55 -8.65
N GLU A 134 -22.64 4.19 -9.89
CA GLU A 134 -23.21 3.04 -10.60
C GLU A 134 -22.90 1.72 -9.90
N LEU A 135 -21.68 1.55 -9.38
CA LEU A 135 -21.27 0.37 -8.63
C LEU A 135 -22.02 0.28 -7.30
N GLN A 136 -22.17 1.39 -6.59
CA GLN A 136 -22.94 1.46 -5.34
C GLN A 136 -24.43 1.12 -5.57
N ALA A 137 -25.01 1.51 -6.72
CA ALA A 137 -26.36 1.11 -7.10
C ALA A 137 -26.50 -0.40 -7.39
N LEU A 138 -25.39 -1.10 -7.60
CA LEU A 138 -25.30 -2.56 -7.72
C LEU A 138 -24.89 -3.25 -6.40
N GLU A 139 -24.94 -2.52 -5.28
CA GLU A 139 -24.54 -3.00 -3.95
C GLU A 139 -23.04 -3.35 -3.86
N ILE A 140 -22.20 -2.70 -4.70
CA ILE A 140 -20.75 -2.81 -4.68
C ILE A 140 -20.16 -1.53 -4.10
N ASP A 141 -19.72 -1.55 -2.87
CA ASP A 141 -19.02 -0.43 -2.27
C ASP A 141 -17.63 -0.24 -2.89
N THR A 142 -17.15 1.00 -2.93
CA THR A 142 -15.86 1.30 -3.57
C THR A 142 -15.01 2.22 -2.70
N TYR A 143 -13.74 1.90 -2.57
CA TYR A 143 -12.74 2.78 -1.95
C TYR A 143 -11.65 3.11 -2.97
N VAL A 144 -11.32 4.40 -3.12
CA VAL A 144 -10.14 4.85 -3.86
C VAL A 144 -9.06 5.21 -2.84
N GLN A 145 -7.83 4.81 -3.11
CA GLN A 145 -6.68 5.23 -2.30
C GLN A 145 -6.62 6.76 -2.25
N SER A 146 -7.02 7.37 -1.14
CA SER A 146 -7.12 8.84 -1.04
C SER A 146 -5.76 9.51 -1.10
N SER A 147 -4.71 8.86 -0.59
CA SER A 147 -3.34 9.37 -0.68
C SER A 147 -2.88 9.58 -2.13
N SER A 148 -3.30 8.70 -3.06
CA SER A 148 -2.96 8.82 -4.48
C SER A 148 -3.68 9.97 -5.21
N MET A 149 -4.68 10.58 -4.59
CA MET A 149 -5.43 11.70 -5.12
C MET A 149 -4.89 13.07 -4.66
N LYS A 150 -3.92 13.07 -3.75
CA LYS A 150 -3.38 14.30 -3.14
C LYS A 150 -2.17 14.84 -3.88
N ILE A 151 -2.05 16.15 -3.90
CA ILE A 151 -0.79 16.84 -4.17
C ILE A 151 0.03 16.85 -2.88
N ALA A 152 1.30 16.51 -2.95
CA ALA A 152 2.21 16.36 -1.83
C ALA A 152 1.68 15.40 -0.74
N PRO A 153 1.32 14.15 -1.09
CA PRO A 153 0.83 13.19 -0.11
C PRO A 153 1.94 12.85 0.89
N THR A 154 1.52 12.64 2.13
CA THR A 154 2.40 12.28 3.24
C THR A 154 2.29 10.80 3.58
N VAL A 155 3.21 10.28 4.38
CA VAL A 155 3.12 8.92 4.94
C VAL A 155 1.86 8.76 5.81
N GLU A 156 1.44 9.81 6.52
CA GLU A 156 0.20 9.78 7.34
C GLU A 156 -1.06 9.69 6.46
N ASP A 157 -1.03 10.19 5.23
CA ASP A 157 -2.13 9.99 4.28
C ASP A 157 -2.27 8.51 3.90
N VAL A 158 -1.15 7.81 3.67
CA VAL A 158 -1.15 6.36 3.45
C VAL A 158 -1.67 5.61 4.68
N TYR A 159 -1.27 6.02 5.88
CA TYR A 159 -1.77 5.42 7.13
C TYR A 159 -3.27 5.65 7.31
N THR A 160 -3.79 6.78 6.84
CA THR A 160 -5.23 7.05 6.84
C THR A 160 -5.97 6.07 5.92
N ASP A 161 -5.43 5.76 4.74
CA ASP A 161 -6.01 4.74 3.86
C ASP A 161 -5.99 3.35 4.52
N ILE A 162 -4.86 2.95 5.13
CA ILE A 162 -4.73 1.68 5.86
C ILE A 162 -5.77 1.59 7.00
N ARG A 163 -5.95 2.67 7.80
CA ARG A 163 -6.96 2.72 8.87
C ARG A 163 -8.37 2.62 8.34
N ASN A 164 -8.66 3.29 7.22
CA ASN A 164 -9.99 3.24 6.62
C ASN A 164 -10.33 1.83 6.11
N ILE A 165 -9.40 1.18 5.41
CA ILE A 165 -9.56 -0.21 4.97
C ILE A 165 -9.72 -1.13 6.19
N ALA A 166 -8.84 -1.01 7.19
CA ALA A 166 -8.94 -1.82 8.40
C ALA A 166 -10.28 -1.63 9.14
N LYS A 167 -10.83 -0.41 9.14
CA LYS A 167 -12.14 -0.10 9.74
C LYS A 167 -13.29 -0.70 8.93
N ILE A 168 -13.25 -0.61 7.59
CA ILE A 168 -14.26 -1.23 6.71
C ILE A 168 -14.31 -2.75 6.95
N PHE A 169 -13.15 -3.40 7.08
CA PHE A 169 -13.04 -4.85 7.31
C PHE A 169 -13.11 -5.26 8.79
N ARG A 170 -13.35 -4.34 9.74
CA ARG A 170 -13.45 -4.62 11.18
C ARG A 170 -12.19 -5.23 11.80
N ILE A 171 -11.03 -4.79 11.36
CA ILE A 171 -9.71 -5.28 11.80
C ILE A 171 -8.79 -4.14 12.21
N GLU A 172 -9.32 -3.10 12.85
CA GLU A 172 -8.60 -1.86 13.21
C GLU A 172 -7.29 -2.13 13.93
N GLN A 173 -7.27 -3.15 14.80
CA GLN A 173 -6.06 -3.54 15.50
C GLN A 173 -4.95 -4.01 14.54
N ARG A 174 -5.29 -4.74 13.48
CA ARG A 174 -4.31 -5.16 12.45
C ARG A 174 -3.80 -3.94 11.68
N GLY A 175 -4.66 -2.97 11.38
CA GLY A 175 -4.27 -1.71 10.75
C GLY A 175 -3.21 -0.96 11.56
N GLU A 176 -3.42 -0.77 12.86
CA GLU A 176 -2.44 -0.11 13.72
C GLU A 176 -1.15 -0.92 13.89
N GLN A 177 -1.22 -2.24 13.92
CA GLN A 177 -0.03 -3.11 13.95
C GLN A 177 0.80 -2.97 12.66
N LEU A 178 0.15 -2.95 11.49
CA LEU A 178 0.82 -2.74 10.21
C LEU A 178 1.49 -1.37 10.15
N ILE A 179 0.81 -0.32 10.59
CA ILE A 179 1.35 1.04 10.64
C ILE A 179 2.56 1.10 11.60
N SER A 180 2.48 0.45 12.76
CA SER A 180 3.61 0.38 13.69
C SER A 180 4.83 -0.30 13.06
N GLN A 181 4.63 -1.40 12.35
CA GLN A 181 5.71 -2.11 11.66
C GLN A 181 6.33 -1.25 10.57
N ILE A 182 5.52 -0.59 9.73
CA ILE A 182 6.01 0.32 8.68
C ILE A 182 6.85 1.44 9.30
N ASN A 183 6.43 2.02 10.44
CA ASN A 183 7.20 3.06 11.12
C ASN A 183 8.54 2.54 11.65
N GLU A 184 8.58 1.36 12.26
CA GLU A 184 9.82 0.73 12.74
C GLU A 184 10.80 0.48 11.58
N ASP A 185 10.30 0.04 10.43
CA ASP A 185 11.10 -0.20 9.23
C ASP A 185 11.62 1.13 8.65
N ILE A 186 10.80 2.18 8.59
CA ILE A 186 11.19 3.55 8.19
C ILE A 186 12.30 4.06 9.11
N ASP A 187 12.13 3.96 10.44
CA ASP A 187 13.12 4.42 11.42
C ASP A 187 14.45 3.67 11.24
N THR A 188 14.40 2.37 10.95
CA THR A 188 15.59 1.55 10.71
C THR A 188 16.40 2.01 9.50
N VAL A 189 15.72 2.40 8.41
CA VAL A 189 16.38 2.92 7.21
C VAL A 189 16.89 4.35 7.44
N THR A 190 16.02 5.23 7.94
CA THR A 190 16.33 6.66 8.08
C THR A 190 17.45 6.93 9.10
N ALA A 191 17.62 6.07 10.12
CA ALA A 191 18.72 6.16 11.07
C ALA A 191 20.12 6.02 10.42
N LYS A 192 20.22 5.43 9.23
CA LYS A 192 21.47 5.24 8.48
C LYS A 192 21.77 6.41 7.53
N ILE A 193 20.78 7.27 7.24
CA ILE A 193 20.93 8.37 6.29
C ILE A 193 21.91 9.40 6.83
N PRO A 194 22.95 9.77 6.08
CA PRO A 194 23.92 10.74 6.55
C PRO A 194 23.31 12.14 6.65
N ASN A 195 23.69 12.88 7.68
CA ASN A 195 23.33 14.29 7.79
C ASN A 195 24.22 15.10 6.84
N THR A 196 23.67 15.52 5.69
CA THR A 196 24.36 16.30 4.68
C THR A 196 24.08 17.79 4.83
N GLU A 197 25.11 18.65 4.65
CA GLU A 197 24.94 20.11 4.71
C GLU A 197 24.09 20.65 3.56
N LYS A 198 24.11 19.99 2.40
CA LYS A 198 23.34 20.33 1.21
C LYS A 198 22.58 19.10 0.71
N PRO A 199 21.26 19.19 0.50
CA PRO A 199 20.50 18.14 -0.17
C PRO A 199 21.03 17.89 -1.59
N LEU A 200 21.00 16.63 -2.03
CA LEU A 200 21.26 16.27 -3.44
C LEU A 200 20.10 16.75 -4.32
N ASP A 201 20.41 17.38 -5.44
CA ASP A 201 19.43 17.77 -6.44
C ASP A 201 19.07 16.54 -7.32
N VAL A 202 17.82 16.10 -7.28
CA VAL A 202 17.33 14.85 -7.88
C VAL A 202 16.30 15.15 -8.96
N LEU A 203 16.49 14.61 -10.16
CA LEU A 203 15.45 14.52 -11.19
C LEU A 203 14.81 13.14 -11.14
N VAL A 204 13.50 13.06 -11.16
CA VAL A 204 12.79 11.81 -11.48
C VAL A 204 12.59 11.75 -13.00
N PHE A 205 13.02 10.69 -13.63
CA PHE A 205 12.74 10.44 -15.03
C PHE A 205 11.79 9.24 -15.16
N ASP A 206 10.55 9.53 -15.48
CA ASP A 206 9.56 8.50 -15.74
C ASP A 206 9.61 8.04 -17.20
N SER A 207 9.43 9.00 -18.11
CA SER A 207 9.39 8.73 -19.56
C SER A 207 9.56 10.04 -20.36
N GLY A 208 9.51 9.91 -21.67
CA GLY A 208 9.47 11.02 -22.60
C GLY A 208 10.65 11.03 -23.58
N GLU A 209 10.35 11.30 -24.87
CA GLU A 209 11.35 11.38 -25.93
C GLU A 209 11.63 12.83 -26.32
N THR A 210 10.62 13.68 -26.40
CA THR A 210 10.72 15.10 -26.77
C THR A 210 10.73 16.01 -25.56
N GLU A 211 10.02 15.66 -24.53
CA GLU A 211 9.90 16.33 -23.25
C GLU A 211 10.19 15.31 -22.14
N VAL A 212 10.26 15.73 -20.89
CA VAL A 212 10.48 14.87 -19.75
C VAL A 212 9.19 14.77 -18.94
N TYR A 213 8.64 13.57 -18.77
CA TYR A 213 7.61 13.30 -17.79
C TYR A 213 8.29 12.98 -16.45
N THR A 214 7.96 13.74 -15.42
CA THR A 214 8.68 13.73 -14.14
C THR A 214 7.72 13.88 -12.96
N ALA A 215 8.11 13.35 -11.82
CA ALA A 215 7.45 13.60 -10.56
C ALA A 215 7.66 15.07 -10.13
N ALA A 216 6.57 15.73 -9.75
CA ALA A 216 6.59 17.00 -9.04
C ALA A 216 6.25 16.72 -7.56
N GLN A 217 5.07 17.06 -7.07
CA GLN A 217 4.68 16.81 -5.67
C GLN A 217 3.90 15.46 -5.54
N SER A 218 4.42 14.39 -6.13
CA SER A 218 3.92 13.03 -5.95
C SER A 218 4.44 12.41 -4.64
N PHE A 219 4.01 11.20 -4.31
CA PHE A 219 4.52 10.48 -3.14
C PHE A 219 6.02 10.20 -3.23
N LEU A 220 6.54 9.94 -4.45
CA LEU A 220 7.98 9.79 -4.67
C LEU A 220 8.77 11.04 -4.26
N ASN A 221 8.21 12.25 -4.45
CA ASN A 221 8.82 13.48 -3.93
C ASN A 221 8.91 13.49 -2.40
N THR A 222 7.88 13.00 -1.72
CA THR A 222 7.90 12.84 -0.26
C THR A 222 8.99 11.87 0.18
N LEU A 223 9.13 10.73 -0.49
CA LEU A 223 10.18 9.74 -0.21
C LEU A 223 11.59 10.31 -0.45
N ILE A 224 11.80 11.03 -1.56
CA ILE A 224 13.06 11.74 -1.85
C ILE A 224 13.41 12.73 -0.74
N THR A 225 12.43 13.47 -0.24
CA THR A 225 12.62 14.42 0.85
C THR A 225 12.97 13.73 2.17
N MET A 226 12.32 12.59 2.46
CA MET A 226 12.59 11.80 3.67
C MET A 226 14.03 11.25 3.71
N VAL A 227 14.64 10.98 2.57
CA VAL A 227 16.05 10.58 2.51
C VAL A 227 17.02 11.77 2.43
N GLY A 228 16.56 12.99 2.69
CA GLY A 228 17.41 14.20 2.77
C GLY A 228 17.84 14.75 1.42
N ALA A 229 17.16 14.40 0.33
CA ALA A 229 17.41 14.94 -1.01
C ALA A 229 16.28 15.91 -1.43
N LYS A 230 16.43 16.54 -2.58
CA LYS A 230 15.50 17.52 -3.12
C LYS A 230 15.14 17.14 -4.56
N ASN A 231 13.86 16.90 -4.82
CA ASN A 231 13.38 16.81 -6.19
C ASN A 231 13.45 18.21 -6.85
N VAL A 232 14.13 18.29 -7.98
CA VAL A 232 14.33 19.57 -8.68
C VAL A 232 13.02 20.17 -9.21
N PHE A 233 11.97 19.36 -9.40
CA PHE A 233 10.63 19.80 -9.80
C PHE A 233 9.58 19.75 -8.66
N GLY A 234 10.00 19.54 -7.42
CA GLY A 234 9.13 19.55 -6.24
C GLY A 234 8.50 20.91 -5.92
N ASP A 235 8.84 21.97 -6.63
CA ASP A 235 8.27 23.31 -6.57
C ASP A 235 7.00 23.47 -7.43
N MET A 236 6.68 22.51 -8.30
CA MET A 236 5.50 22.55 -9.16
C MET A 236 4.27 21.97 -8.43
N GLU A 237 3.16 22.71 -8.44
CA GLU A 237 1.91 22.31 -7.74
C GLU A 237 1.09 21.31 -8.57
N ASP A 238 1.65 20.12 -8.78
CA ASP A 238 0.99 18.97 -9.39
C ASP A 238 1.67 17.69 -8.87
N THR A 239 1.10 16.52 -9.10
CA THR A 239 1.74 15.25 -8.75
C THR A 239 2.81 14.85 -9.76
N TRP A 240 2.47 14.92 -11.05
CA TRP A 240 3.33 14.60 -12.19
C TRP A 240 3.19 15.66 -13.26
N VAL A 241 4.31 16.05 -13.89
CA VAL A 241 4.35 17.13 -14.87
C VAL A 241 5.16 16.75 -16.11
N ILE A 242 4.87 17.43 -17.19
CA ILE A 242 5.69 17.39 -18.41
C ILE A 242 6.49 18.67 -18.45
N VAL A 243 7.81 18.55 -18.58
CA VAL A 243 8.75 19.68 -18.61
C VAL A 243 9.65 19.60 -19.83
N SER A 244 10.23 20.74 -20.24
CA SER A 244 11.21 20.74 -21.32
C SER A 244 12.54 20.11 -20.88
N LYS A 245 13.31 19.56 -21.82
CA LYS A 245 14.65 19.05 -21.53
C LYS A 245 15.59 20.17 -21.09
N GLU A 246 15.43 21.36 -21.66
CA GLU A 246 16.18 22.54 -21.30
C GLU A 246 15.97 22.91 -19.83
N ASP A 247 14.74 22.88 -19.34
CA ASP A 247 14.39 23.11 -17.93
C ASP A 247 15.04 22.06 -17.02
N ALA A 248 14.99 20.80 -17.43
CA ALA A 248 15.62 19.70 -16.68
C ALA A 248 17.15 19.87 -16.59
N VAL A 249 17.80 20.33 -17.68
CA VAL A 249 19.23 20.63 -17.71
C VAL A 249 19.56 21.85 -16.84
N GLU A 250 18.79 22.94 -16.93
CA GLU A 250 18.98 24.15 -16.15
C GLU A 250 18.96 23.90 -14.66
N ARG A 251 18.05 23.00 -14.19
CA ARG A 251 17.95 22.59 -12.78
C ARG A 251 19.12 21.71 -12.31
N SER A 252 19.98 21.28 -13.23
CA SER A 252 21.28 20.67 -12.97
C SER A 252 21.26 19.49 -11.97
N PRO A 253 20.46 18.45 -12.19
CA PRO A 253 20.33 17.32 -11.25
C PRO A 253 21.65 16.59 -11.07
N GLU A 254 21.96 16.22 -9.81
CA GLU A 254 23.13 15.46 -9.41
C GLU A 254 22.89 13.94 -9.45
N VAL A 255 21.61 13.53 -9.37
CA VAL A 255 21.14 12.13 -9.47
C VAL A 255 19.86 12.09 -10.32
N ILE A 256 19.68 11.03 -11.10
CA ILE A 256 18.42 10.74 -11.78
C ILE A 256 17.81 9.47 -11.18
N VAL A 257 16.60 9.57 -10.64
CA VAL A 257 15.77 8.43 -10.25
C VAL A 257 14.97 8.00 -11.47
N ILE A 258 15.08 6.72 -11.83
CA ILE A 258 14.39 6.10 -12.94
C ILE A 258 13.23 5.27 -12.37
N THR A 259 11.99 5.59 -12.69
CA THR A 259 10.86 4.73 -12.40
C THR A 259 10.86 3.53 -13.34
N ASP A 260 10.84 2.32 -12.80
CA ASP A 260 10.86 1.09 -13.59
C ASP A 260 9.49 0.41 -13.57
N TYR A 261 8.86 0.32 -14.73
CA TYR A 261 7.58 -0.35 -14.95
C TYR A 261 7.25 -0.43 -16.44
N GLY A 262 6.29 -1.28 -16.78
CA GLY A 262 5.78 -1.41 -18.15
C GLY A 262 6.78 -2.05 -19.11
N SER A 263 6.70 -1.68 -20.39
CA SER A 263 7.48 -2.32 -21.46
C SER A 263 8.83 -1.66 -21.74
N THR A 264 9.06 -0.43 -21.29
CA THR A 264 10.34 0.29 -21.46
C THR A 264 11.18 0.09 -20.22
N THR A 265 12.26 -0.67 -20.34
CA THR A 265 13.12 -1.02 -19.21
C THR A 265 13.93 0.16 -18.68
N ALA A 266 14.36 0.09 -17.43
CA ALA A 266 15.24 1.11 -16.84
C ALA A 266 16.53 1.29 -17.64
N GLU A 267 17.11 0.20 -18.18
CA GLU A 267 18.31 0.26 -19.04
C GLU A 267 18.06 1.01 -20.35
N GLU A 268 16.88 0.88 -20.92
CA GLU A 268 16.49 1.63 -22.12
C GLU A 268 16.33 3.12 -21.81
N LYS A 269 15.70 3.45 -20.69
CA LYS A 269 15.59 4.83 -20.21
C LYS A 269 16.95 5.45 -19.94
N ILE A 270 17.86 4.75 -19.26
CA ILE A 270 19.23 5.20 -19.01
C ILE A 270 20.00 5.39 -20.33
N ARG A 271 19.88 4.46 -21.27
CA ARG A 271 20.50 4.55 -22.59
C ARG A 271 20.00 5.78 -23.37
N PHE A 272 18.69 6.05 -23.29
CA PHE A 272 18.10 7.25 -23.87
C PHE A 272 18.74 8.51 -23.27
N LEU A 273 18.77 8.64 -21.94
CA LEU A 273 19.36 9.80 -21.23
C LEU A 273 20.82 10.04 -21.62
N LYS A 274 21.62 8.98 -21.72
CA LYS A 274 23.04 9.05 -22.12
C LYS A 274 23.24 9.51 -23.57
N ASN A 275 22.28 9.23 -24.46
CA ASN A 275 22.39 9.58 -25.89
C ASN A 275 21.65 10.88 -26.25
N ASP A 276 20.81 11.42 -25.37
CA ASP A 276 20.08 12.65 -25.61
C ASP A 276 21.05 13.88 -25.60
N PRO A 277 21.04 14.74 -26.63
CA PRO A 277 21.99 15.84 -26.72
C PRO A 277 21.91 16.85 -25.57
N ALA A 278 20.73 17.07 -24.98
CA ALA A 278 20.51 17.98 -23.86
C ALA A 278 20.76 17.29 -22.52
N LEU A 279 20.02 16.21 -22.24
CA LEU A 279 20.02 15.53 -20.93
C LEU A 279 21.39 14.91 -20.59
N SER A 280 22.15 14.49 -21.59
CA SER A 280 23.54 14.01 -21.41
C SER A 280 24.49 15.05 -20.82
N GLN A 281 24.11 16.32 -20.82
CA GLN A 281 24.96 17.42 -20.25
C GLN A 281 24.72 17.58 -18.74
N THR A 282 23.70 16.91 -18.16
CA THR A 282 23.44 17.00 -16.72
C THR A 282 24.55 16.33 -15.90
N PRO A 283 24.86 16.85 -14.70
CA PRO A 283 25.83 16.22 -13.80
C PRO A 283 25.54 14.76 -13.50
N ALA A 284 24.27 14.43 -13.34
CA ALA A 284 23.82 13.06 -13.08
C ALA A 284 24.22 12.08 -14.19
N VAL A 285 23.99 12.45 -15.46
CA VAL A 285 24.33 11.59 -16.61
C VAL A 285 25.84 11.51 -16.79
N GLN A 286 26.55 12.63 -16.65
CA GLN A 286 28.01 12.67 -16.79
C GLN A 286 28.76 11.84 -15.75
N ASN A 287 28.21 11.77 -14.53
CA ASN A 287 28.74 10.98 -13.43
C ASN A 287 28.10 9.61 -13.29
N GLU A 288 27.23 9.20 -14.23
CA GLU A 288 26.50 7.91 -14.23
C GLU A 288 25.69 7.65 -12.96
N ARG A 289 25.15 8.71 -12.33
CA ARG A 289 24.37 8.63 -11.09
C ARG A 289 22.90 8.39 -11.38
N PHE A 290 22.55 7.12 -11.52
CA PHE A 290 21.17 6.66 -11.72
C PHE A 290 20.74 5.77 -10.55
N VAL A 291 19.51 5.94 -10.11
CA VAL A 291 18.86 5.08 -9.11
C VAL A 291 17.59 4.55 -9.74
N VAL A 292 17.48 3.24 -9.85
CA VAL A 292 16.27 2.59 -10.39
C VAL A 292 15.34 2.24 -9.24
N ILE A 293 14.09 2.63 -9.35
CA ILE A 293 13.03 2.31 -8.36
C ILE A 293 11.83 1.71 -9.07
N PRO A 294 11.33 0.53 -8.64
CA PRO A 294 10.04 0.02 -9.12
C PRO A 294 8.91 1.03 -8.85
N LEU A 295 8.03 1.25 -9.82
CA LEU A 295 6.87 2.14 -9.64
C LEU A 295 6.03 1.75 -8.41
N THR A 296 5.93 0.46 -8.16
CA THR A 296 5.19 -0.12 -7.03
C THR A 296 5.78 0.25 -5.67
N ALA A 297 7.11 0.37 -5.56
CA ALA A 297 7.77 0.86 -4.35
C ALA A 297 7.64 2.39 -4.20
N ALA A 298 7.52 3.11 -5.32
CA ALA A 298 7.35 4.57 -5.33
C ALA A 298 5.90 5.03 -5.11
N SER A 299 4.95 4.09 -5.08
CA SER A 299 3.51 4.37 -4.91
C SER A 299 3.08 4.38 -3.45
N GLU A 300 1.91 4.95 -3.20
CA GLU A 300 1.28 5.10 -1.89
C GLU A 300 0.83 3.74 -1.33
N GLY A 301 1.72 3.00 -0.70
CA GLY A 301 1.45 1.63 -0.24
C GLY A 301 2.31 1.22 0.96
N VAL A 302 2.51 -0.08 1.11
CA VAL A 302 3.22 -0.68 2.25
C VAL A 302 4.74 -0.74 2.06
N ARG A 303 5.27 -0.43 0.87
CA ARG A 303 6.70 -0.53 0.54
C ARG A 303 7.52 0.72 0.89
N ILE A 304 7.06 1.58 1.78
CA ILE A 304 7.72 2.86 2.10
C ILE A 304 9.19 2.64 2.50
N ALA A 305 9.45 1.72 3.40
CA ALA A 305 10.80 1.44 3.87
C ALA A 305 11.70 0.88 2.76
N GLU A 306 11.18 -0.01 1.89
CA GLU A 306 11.89 -0.50 0.70
C GLU A 306 12.28 0.65 -0.24
N ALA A 307 11.34 1.55 -0.53
CA ALA A 307 11.61 2.72 -1.36
C ALA A 307 12.67 3.64 -0.75
N LEU A 308 12.59 3.90 0.56
CA LEU A 308 13.60 4.70 1.26
C LEU A 308 14.97 4.02 1.23
N GLU A 309 15.06 2.70 1.38
CA GLU A 309 16.32 1.95 1.31
C GLU A 309 16.93 2.02 -0.09
N ILE A 310 16.12 1.83 -1.15
CA ILE A 310 16.56 1.97 -2.56
C ILE A 310 17.12 3.37 -2.80
N LEU A 311 16.37 4.41 -2.42
CA LEU A 311 16.78 5.80 -2.63
C LEU A 311 18.03 6.14 -1.82
N ALA A 312 18.06 5.80 -0.52
CA ALA A 312 19.17 6.10 0.36
C ALA A 312 20.47 5.40 -0.07
N THR A 313 20.39 4.12 -0.43
CA THR A 313 21.53 3.36 -0.96
C THR A 313 22.06 3.99 -2.26
N GLY A 314 21.16 4.37 -3.16
CA GLY A 314 21.56 5.01 -4.43
C GLY A 314 22.11 6.43 -4.26
N PHE A 315 21.61 7.19 -3.30
CA PHE A 315 22.06 8.57 -3.04
C PHE A 315 23.35 8.62 -2.22
N TYR A 316 23.53 7.69 -1.29
CA TYR A 316 24.61 7.68 -0.31
C TYR A 316 25.30 6.29 -0.23
N PRO A 317 25.87 5.77 -1.32
CA PRO A 317 26.40 4.39 -1.37
C PRO A 317 27.52 4.13 -0.35
N GLU A 318 28.19 5.18 0.16
CA GLU A 318 29.22 5.04 1.19
C GLU A 318 28.64 4.86 2.61
N ALA A 319 27.31 5.06 2.80
CA ALA A 319 26.65 4.97 4.12
C ALA A 319 25.87 3.65 4.29
N PHE A 320 25.62 2.92 3.20
CA PHE A 320 24.89 1.66 3.12
C PHE A 320 25.79 0.57 2.56
#